data_d62b96bd483cf0f4d2523b2c5d0c18bb
#
_entry.id   d62b96bd483cf0f4d2523b2c5d0c18bb
#
_cell.length_a   1.000
_cell.length_b   1.000
_cell.length_c   1.000
_cell.angle_alpha   90.00
_cell.angle_beta   90.00
_cell.angle_gamma   90.00
#
_symmetry.space_group_name_H-M   'P 1'
#
loop_
_entity.id
_entity.type
_entity.pdbx_description
1 polymer ?
#
loop_
_entity_poly.entity_id
_entity_poly.type
_entity_poly.pdbx_seq_one_letter_code
_entity_poly.pdbx_strand_id
1 'polypeptide(L)'
;MTTNSAAQHPIDTRYQHIVSIAVPVMLANLAMPLQSVIDTAVVGNMNEAANLAGMGLAIQLLSLLLVSFNFLQYASSGLSAQALGQLSASHTANSSADNGEGAKRMASALLSILQRALVLAFIIGGVLLIAKPWLIKYGLQALSANPASGAAAKTYLDVRFWGVIAELMNFAFIGWFAGQGKTRYMLYQQGFIALLNIVLTLFFVYAMKLGLVGVALGTTIAFWSGVVLALWLSRQHLQLSWAALLTTDAEYFTKSKMLRLFSLNKDIFIRTLILTLSFAWVTKLSAQSGDLVLAANAILLQVLSISAFALDGVAVSAETLTGQAAGRRDWRRFAIIVKRTGIVSYVLALLLSLIWWLAMPTYLQMMTNIEPVLMLTRQYQNYAILLPLIGVGAYWLDGIFFGLTAGSVIRNAALIWAAIFFPISWLLYQQYAMTGIWLSVWCILILRMLVLGIYLYRARRTGSYEILQPNS
;
A
#
# COMPACT_ATOMS: atom_id res chain seq x y z
N MET A 1 -30.78 -42.18 1.65
CA MET A 1 -29.35 -42.09 1.98
C MET A 1 -28.73 -40.98 1.14
N THR A 2 -28.84 -39.76 1.59
CA THR A 2 -28.23 -38.59 0.94
C THR A 2 -26.98 -38.29 1.75
N THR A 3 -25.83 -38.68 1.22
CA THR A 3 -24.51 -38.37 1.75
C THR A 3 -24.30 -36.86 1.65
N ASN A 4 -24.49 -36.20 2.77
CA ASN A 4 -24.14 -34.80 2.97
C ASN A 4 -22.61 -34.72 3.03
N SER A 5 -21.95 -34.67 1.86
CA SER A 5 -20.54 -34.31 1.79
C SER A 5 -20.45 -32.83 2.18
N ALA A 6 -20.12 -32.57 3.43
CA ALA A 6 -19.66 -31.27 3.88
C ALA A 6 -18.41 -30.94 3.05
N ALA A 7 -18.68 -30.35 1.89
CA ALA A 7 -17.72 -30.08 0.85
C ALA A 7 -16.61 -29.23 1.44
N GLN A 8 -15.39 -29.74 1.39
CA GLN A 8 -14.16 -28.95 1.42
C GLN A 8 -14.41 -27.72 0.54
N HIS A 9 -14.63 -26.52 1.10
CA HIS A 9 -14.70 -25.31 0.30
C HIS A 9 -13.30 -25.04 -0.25
N PRO A 10 -13.01 -25.44 -1.50
CA PRO A 10 -11.72 -25.22 -2.10
C PRO A 10 -11.49 -23.71 -2.21
N ILE A 11 -10.23 -23.26 -2.11
CA ILE A 11 -9.91 -21.87 -2.44
C ILE A 11 -10.45 -21.60 -3.82
N ASP A 12 -11.32 -20.62 -3.95
CA ASP A 12 -11.91 -20.29 -5.24
C ASP A 12 -10.86 -19.61 -6.12
N THR A 13 -10.48 -20.30 -7.17
CA THR A 13 -9.48 -19.82 -8.12
C THR A 13 -10.09 -19.20 -9.37
N ARG A 14 -11.43 -19.08 -9.47
CA ARG A 14 -12.10 -18.51 -10.65
C ARG A 14 -11.68 -17.06 -10.87
N TYR A 15 -11.61 -16.64 -12.12
CA TYR A 15 -11.28 -15.26 -12.48
C TYR A 15 -12.25 -14.25 -11.86
N GLN A 16 -13.55 -14.57 -11.81
CA GLN A 16 -14.55 -13.72 -11.16
C GLN A 16 -14.24 -13.46 -9.69
N HIS A 17 -13.73 -14.47 -8.97
CA HIS A 17 -13.35 -14.31 -7.57
C HIS A 17 -12.11 -13.42 -7.42
N ILE A 18 -11.09 -13.59 -8.28
CA ILE A 18 -9.90 -12.72 -8.31
C ILE A 18 -10.32 -11.26 -8.53
N VAL A 19 -11.19 -11.01 -9.52
CA VAL A 19 -11.68 -9.66 -9.82
C VAL A 19 -12.54 -9.11 -8.69
N SER A 20 -13.36 -9.94 -8.02
CA SER A 20 -14.18 -9.50 -6.88
C SER A 20 -13.37 -9.08 -5.66
N ILE A 21 -12.13 -9.56 -5.53
CA ILE A 21 -11.16 -9.09 -4.54
C ILE A 21 -10.46 -7.80 -5.03
N ALA A 22 -10.05 -7.76 -6.31
CA ALA A 22 -9.26 -6.66 -6.86
C ALA A 22 -10.04 -5.35 -6.97
N VAL A 23 -11.26 -5.37 -7.50
CA VAL A 23 -12.02 -4.15 -7.79
C VAL A 23 -12.31 -3.30 -6.54
N PRO A 24 -12.76 -3.85 -5.40
CA PRO A 24 -12.92 -3.05 -4.20
C PRO A 24 -11.62 -2.40 -3.70
N VAL A 25 -10.47 -3.08 -3.87
CA VAL A 25 -9.16 -2.53 -3.50
C VAL A 25 -8.78 -1.37 -4.42
N MET A 26 -8.97 -1.52 -5.74
CA MET A 26 -8.72 -0.45 -6.70
C MET A 26 -9.55 0.80 -6.37
N LEU A 27 -10.83 0.63 -6.08
CA LEU A 27 -11.71 1.74 -5.69
C LEU A 27 -11.33 2.35 -4.35
N ALA A 28 -10.95 1.53 -3.38
CA ALA A 28 -10.48 2.01 -2.08
C ALA A 28 -9.21 2.86 -2.21
N ASN A 29 -8.26 2.42 -3.03
CA ASN A 29 -7.01 3.13 -3.26
C ASN A 29 -7.21 4.47 -4.00
N LEU A 30 -8.28 4.63 -4.77
CA LEU A 30 -8.63 5.91 -5.41
C LEU A 30 -9.21 6.93 -4.44
N ALA A 31 -9.71 6.51 -3.29
CA ALA A 31 -10.32 7.40 -2.29
C ALA A 31 -9.29 8.39 -1.70
N MET A 32 -8.06 7.95 -1.45
CA MET A 32 -7.00 8.78 -0.87
C MET A 32 -6.54 9.93 -1.79
N PRO A 33 -6.20 9.69 -3.08
CA PRO A 33 -5.90 10.78 -4.00
C PRO A 33 -7.06 11.78 -4.16
N LEU A 34 -8.30 11.31 -4.20
CA LEU A 34 -9.47 12.18 -4.31
C LEU A 34 -9.58 13.11 -3.10
N GLN A 35 -9.41 12.60 -1.89
CA GLN A 35 -9.35 13.39 -0.67
C GLN A 35 -8.27 14.46 -0.74
N SER A 36 -7.05 14.11 -1.14
CA SER A 36 -5.92 15.04 -1.24
C SER A 36 -6.18 16.17 -2.26
N VAL A 37 -6.82 15.86 -3.37
CA VAL A 37 -7.20 16.86 -4.39
C VAL A 37 -8.20 17.85 -3.81
N ILE A 38 -9.22 17.38 -3.09
CA ILE A 38 -10.25 18.25 -2.48
C ILE A 38 -9.65 19.11 -1.37
N ASP A 39 -8.83 18.54 -0.48
CA ASP A 39 -8.14 19.30 0.56
C ASP A 39 -7.26 20.39 -0.05
N THR A 40 -6.54 20.10 -1.14
CA THR A 40 -5.71 21.06 -1.88
C THR A 40 -6.56 22.16 -2.52
N ALA A 41 -7.69 21.80 -3.13
CA ALA A 41 -8.61 22.78 -3.72
C ALA A 41 -9.22 23.72 -2.67
N VAL A 42 -9.60 23.18 -1.51
CA VAL A 42 -10.13 23.98 -0.39
C VAL A 42 -9.09 24.99 0.10
N VAL A 43 -7.83 24.54 0.33
CA VAL A 43 -6.76 25.45 0.79
C VAL A 43 -6.35 26.45 -0.29
N GLY A 44 -6.34 26.02 -1.56
CA GLY A 44 -6.04 26.89 -2.70
C GLY A 44 -7.03 28.07 -2.84
N ASN A 45 -8.27 27.90 -2.35
CA ASN A 45 -9.30 28.96 -2.33
C ASN A 45 -9.28 29.83 -1.06
N MET A 46 -8.31 29.66 -0.15
CA MET A 46 -8.17 30.50 1.05
C MET A 46 -7.44 31.82 0.79
N ASN A 47 -7.11 32.15 -0.45
CA ASN A 47 -6.42 33.38 -0.87
C ASN A 47 -5.04 33.66 -0.23
N GLU A 48 -4.42 32.66 0.38
CA GLU A 48 -3.10 32.74 1.00
C GLU A 48 -2.16 31.67 0.40
N ALA A 49 -1.28 32.09 -0.51
CA ALA A 49 -0.32 31.18 -1.15
C ALA A 49 0.59 30.46 -0.14
N ALA A 50 0.89 31.08 1.01
CA ALA A 50 1.68 30.48 2.09
C ALA A 50 0.99 29.25 2.71
N ASN A 51 -0.35 29.27 2.83
CA ASN A 51 -1.11 28.14 3.36
C ASN A 51 -1.08 26.94 2.42
N LEU A 52 -1.23 27.17 1.12
CA LEU A 52 -1.17 26.11 0.11
C LEU A 52 0.25 25.50 0.05
N ALA A 53 1.27 26.34 0.00
CA ALA A 53 2.66 25.88 0.03
C ALA A 53 3.00 25.16 1.33
N GLY A 54 2.55 25.67 2.48
CA GLY A 54 2.74 25.06 3.78
C GLY A 54 2.07 23.70 3.92
N MET A 55 0.82 23.57 3.45
CA MET A 55 0.13 22.28 3.42
C MET A 55 0.86 21.28 2.51
N GLY A 56 1.34 21.71 1.34
CA GLY A 56 2.13 20.88 0.45
C GLY A 56 3.39 20.33 1.11
N LEU A 57 4.17 21.18 1.80
CA LEU A 57 5.34 20.78 2.56
C LEU A 57 4.98 19.80 3.70
N ALA A 58 3.89 20.05 4.40
CA ALA A 58 3.42 19.20 5.48
C ALA A 58 3.01 17.80 4.98
N ILE A 59 2.25 17.73 3.88
CA ILE A 59 1.85 16.46 3.25
C ILE A 59 3.08 15.71 2.76
N GLN A 60 4.05 16.39 2.14
CA GLN A 60 5.29 15.77 1.69
C GLN A 60 6.08 15.18 2.84
N LEU A 61 6.23 15.91 3.95
CA LEU A 61 6.92 15.42 5.15
C LEU A 61 6.23 14.19 5.74
N LEU A 62 4.90 14.23 5.90
CA LEU A 62 4.13 13.10 6.41
C LEU A 62 4.19 11.90 5.45
N SER A 63 4.11 12.11 4.14
CA SER A 63 4.21 11.04 3.16
C SER A 63 5.56 10.33 3.22
N LEU A 64 6.66 11.08 3.29
CA LEU A 64 8.01 10.52 3.45
C LEU A 64 8.15 9.72 4.75
N LEU A 65 7.53 10.21 5.83
CA LEU A 65 7.55 9.53 7.12
C LEU A 65 6.70 8.26 7.10
N LEU A 66 5.44 8.35 6.63
CA LEU A 66 4.44 7.30 6.77
C LEU A 66 4.55 6.20 5.72
N VAL A 67 5.08 6.47 4.52
CA VAL A 67 5.28 5.45 3.49
C VAL A 67 6.12 4.29 3.99
N SER A 68 7.07 4.58 4.88
CA SER A 68 7.94 3.57 5.48
C SER A 68 7.20 2.61 6.39
N PHE A 69 6.00 2.96 6.88
CA PHE A 69 5.19 2.14 7.78
C PHE A 69 4.08 1.35 7.06
N ASN A 70 4.02 1.38 5.74
CA ASN A 70 3.11 0.52 4.96
C ASN A 70 3.33 -0.99 5.21
N PHE A 71 4.45 -1.36 5.83
CA PHE A 71 4.68 -2.73 6.27
C PHE A 71 3.59 -3.25 7.23
N LEU A 72 2.95 -2.37 8.02
CA LEU A 72 1.82 -2.76 8.88
C LEU A 72 0.68 -3.35 8.08
N GLN A 73 0.39 -2.79 6.91
CA GLN A 73 -0.62 -3.30 5.99
C GLN A 73 -0.20 -4.66 5.41
N TYR A 74 0.97 -4.74 4.78
CA TYR A 74 1.42 -5.95 4.07
C TYR A 74 1.67 -7.12 5.03
N ALA A 75 2.29 -6.89 6.20
CA ALA A 75 2.49 -7.93 7.19
C ALA A 75 1.16 -8.45 7.76
N SER A 76 0.22 -7.56 8.07
CA SER A 76 -1.10 -7.95 8.58
C SER A 76 -1.88 -8.76 7.53
N SER A 77 -1.78 -8.39 6.25
CA SER A 77 -2.44 -9.08 5.15
C SER A 77 -1.87 -10.48 4.96
N GLY A 78 -0.56 -10.62 4.79
CA GLY A 78 0.08 -11.92 4.59
C GLY A 78 -0.16 -12.89 5.77
N LEU A 79 -0.01 -12.42 7.02
CA LEU A 79 -0.25 -13.24 8.21
C LEU A 79 -1.72 -13.67 8.32
N SER A 80 -2.67 -12.78 8.02
CA SER A 80 -4.11 -13.09 8.07
C SER A 80 -4.50 -14.09 6.98
N ALA A 81 -3.94 -13.94 5.76
CA ALA A 81 -4.18 -14.86 4.66
C ALA A 81 -3.68 -16.28 5.00
N GLN A 82 -2.45 -16.39 5.53
CA GLN A 82 -1.89 -17.68 5.94
C GLN A 82 -2.67 -18.32 7.09
N ALA A 83 -3.01 -17.55 8.13
CA ALA A 83 -3.79 -18.06 9.26
C ALA A 83 -5.15 -18.60 8.79
N LEU A 84 -5.85 -17.87 7.92
CA LEU A 84 -7.10 -18.33 7.33
C LEU A 84 -6.91 -19.63 6.55
N GLY A 85 -5.81 -19.75 5.79
CA GLY A 85 -5.46 -20.98 5.08
C GLY A 85 -5.22 -22.17 6.01
N GLN A 86 -4.38 -22.01 7.01
CA GLN A 86 -4.01 -23.06 7.98
C GLN A 86 -5.25 -23.58 8.75
N LEU A 87 -6.04 -22.68 9.29
CA LEU A 87 -7.21 -23.04 10.08
C LEU A 87 -8.33 -23.69 9.25
N SER A 88 -8.48 -23.27 7.99
CA SER A 88 -9.42 -23.93 7.07
C SER A 88 -8.98 -25.36 6.73
N ALA A 89 -7.67 -25.67 6.72
CA ALA A 89 -7.17 -27.02 6.50
C ALA A 89 -7.40 -27.94 7.71
N SER A 90 -7.18 -27.42 8.93
CA SER A 90 -7.40 -28.20 10.18
C SER A 90 -8.86 -28.54 10.43
N HIS A 91 -9.80 -27.67 10.03
CA HIS A 91 -11.23 -27.97 10.11
C HIS A 91 -11.65 -29.15 9.20
N THR A 92 -11.04 -29.29 8.05
CA THR A 92 -11.33 -30.42 7.14
C THR A 92 -10.75 -31.74 7.62
N ALA A 93 -9.67 -31.72 8.40
CA ALA A 93 -9.05 -32.92 8.94
C ALA A 93 -9.81 -33.49 10.16
N ASN A 94 -10.49 -32.65 10.94
CA ASN A 94 -11.17 -33.02 12.19
C ASN A 94 -12.71 -32.93 12.08
N SER A 95 -13.28 -33.32 10.97
CA SER A 95 -14.71 -33.14 10.62
C SER A 95 -15.72 -33.92 11.47
N SER A 96 -15.29 -34.56 12.58
CA SER A 96 -16.18 -35.34 13.48
C SER A 96 -16.38 -34.70 14.87
N ALA A 97 -15.75 -33.59 15.20
CA ALA A 97 -15.92 -32.94 16.50
C ALA A 97 -16.10 -31.44 16.37
N ASP A 98 -17.30 -30.98 16.71
CA ASP A 98 -17.66 -29.62 17.11
C ASP A 98 -17.29 -28.45 16.17
N ASN A 99 -18.19 -28.15 15.21
CA ASN A 99 -18.13 -27.02 14.32
C ASN A 99 -18.02 -25.65 15.05
N GLY A 100 -18.39 -25.55 16.31
CA GLY A 100 -18.37 -24.33 17.10
C GLY A 100 -16.98 -23.96 17.63
N GLU A 101 -16.18 -24.92 18.07
CA GLU A 101 -14.84 -24.70 18.63
C GLU A 101 -13.86 -24.25 17.53
N GLY A 102 -13.94 -24.84 16.36
CA GLY A 102 -13.05 -24.47 15.26
C GLY A 102 -13.28 -23.06 14.75
N ALA A 103 -14.54 -22.61 14.65
CA ALA A 103 -14.86 -21.23 14.30
C ALA A 103 -14.34 -20.23 15.36
N LYS A 104 -14.46 -20.56 16.64
CA LYS A 104 -13.89 -19.75 17.73
C LYS A 104 -12.37 -19.66 17.65
N ARG A 105 -11.68 -20.78 17.42
CA ARG A 105 -10.20 -20.81 17.26
C ARG A 105 -9.77 -19.95 16.07
N MET A 106 -10.50 -20.01 14.95
CA MET A 106 -10.23 -19.15 13.78
C MET A 106 -10.40 -17.67 14.12
N ALA A 107 -11.51 -17.31 14.77
CA ALA A 107 -11.76 -15.92 15.17
C ALA A 107 -10.68 -15.42 16.15
N SER A 108 -10.28 -16.21 17.16
CA SER A 108 -9.20 -15.85 18.09
C SER A 108 -7.86 -15.67 17.42
N ALA A 109 -7.49 -16.56 16.49
CA ALA A 109 -6.23 -16.46 15.78
C ALA A 109 -6.18 -15.20 14.88
N LEU A 110 -7.26 -14.93 14.13
CA LEU A 110 -7.35 -13.72 13.30
C LEU A 110 -7.36 -12.45 14.15
N LEU A 111 -8.10 -12.45 15.26
CA LEU A 111 -8.14 -11.36 16.21
C LEU A 111 -6.75 -11.07 16.80
N SER A 112 -6.01 -12.10 17.18
CA SER A 112 -4.66 -11.94 17.75
C SER A 112 -3.66 -11.30 16.77
N ILE A 113 -3.79 -11.58 15.49
CA ILE A 113 -2.97 -10.93 14.45
C ILE A 113 -3.29 -9.43 14.38
N LEU A 114 -4.59 -9.10 14.37
CA LEU A 114 -5.05 -7.71 14.38
C LEU A 114 -4.56 -6.96 15.62
N GLN A 115 -4.77 -7.52 16.81
CA GLN A 115 -4.38 -6.90 18.08
C GLN A 115 -2.88 -6.61 18.15
N ARG A 116 -2.03 -7.56 17.73
CA ARG A 116 -0.57 -7.36 17.67
C ARG A 116 -0.19 -6.24 16.69
N ALA A 117 -0.85 -6.18 15.53
CA ALA A 117 -0.61 -5.11 14.56
C ALA A 117 -1.07 -3.74 15.10
N LEU A 118 -2.22 -3.68 15.80
CA LEU A 118 -2.72 -2.45 16.42
C LEU A 118 -1.82 -1.97 17.57
N VAL A 119 -1.33 -2.89 18.41
CA VAL A 119 -0.36 -2.55 19.48
C VAL A 119 0.92 -1.98 18.87
N LEU A 120 1.44 -2.61 17.82
CA LEU A 120 2.62 -2.11 17.11
C LEU A 120 2.37 -0.73 16.49
N ALA A 121 1.22 -0.54 15.83
CA ALA A 121 0.81 0.74 15.26
C ALA A 121 0.71 1.84 16.33
N PHE A 122 0.14 1.50 17.48
CA PHE A 122 0.01 2.43 18.62
C PHE A 122 1.38 2.82 19.19
N ILE A 123 2.29 1.85 19.36
CA ILE A 123 3.65 2.11 19.85
C ILE A 123 4.42 3.01 18.87
N ILE A 124 4.42 2.66 17.58
CA ILE A 124 5.10 3.45 16.55
C ILE A 124 4.50 4.85 16.48
N GLY A 125 3.18 4.96 16.41
CA GLY A 125 2.50 6.26 16.34
C GLY A 125 2.73 7.10 17.59
N GLY A 126 2.79 6.48 18.78
CA GLY A 126 3.14 7.14 20.03
C GLY A 126 4.59 7.67 20.02
N VAL A 127 5.55 6.89 19.54
CA VAL A 127 6.94 7.34 19.36
C VAL A 127 7.02 8.51 18.40
N LEU A 128 6.30 8.45 17.26
CA LEU A 128 6.24 9.55 16.27
C LEU A 128 5.61 10.80 16.88
N LEU A 129 4.58 10.64 17.69
CA LEU A 129 3.91 11.76 18.38
C LEU A 129 4.85 12.41 19.41
N ILE A 130 5.62 11.63 20.16
CA ILE A 130 6.63 12.15 21.08
C ILE A 130 7.76 12.85 20.30
N ALA A 131 8.19 12.27 19.19
CA ALA A 131 9.24 12.82 18.33
C ALA A 131 8.77 14.02 17.47
N LYS A 132 7.46 14.34 17.46
CA LYS A 132 6.84 15.39 16.65
C LYS A 132 7.61 16.71 16.62
N PRO A 133 8.07 17.30 17.78
CA PRO A 133 8.76 18.59 17.75
C PRO A 133 10.04 18.56 16.92
N TRP A 134 10.81 17.47 17.05
CA TRP A 134 12.05 17.28 16.30
C TRP A 134 11.79 16.97 14.82
N LEU A 135 10.79 16.11 14.53
CA LEU A 135 10.41 15.75 13.16
C LEU A 135 9.93 16.97 12.37
N ILE A 136 9.12 17.84 12.98
CA ILE A 136 8.67 19.08 12.34
C ILE A 136 9.84 20.02 12.13
N LYS A 137 10.65 20.28 13.16
CA LYS A 137 11.78 21.22 13.06
C LYS A 137 12.77 20.81 11.98
N TYR A 138 13.33 19.61 12.08
CA TYR A 138 14.37 19.15 11.17
C TYR A 138 13.80 18.76 9.79
N GLY A 139 12.55 18.26 9.73
CA GLY A 139 11.89 17.95 8.47
C GLY A 139 11.64 19.18 7.61
N LEU A 140 11.13 20.27 8.20
CA LEU A 140 10.92 21.53 7.47
C LEU A 140 12.25 22.20 7.09
N GLN A 141 13.30 22.08 7.91
CA GLN A 141 14.62 22.54 7.54
C GLN A 141 15.20 21.75 6.35
N ALA A 142 15.05 20.43 6.35
CA ALA A 142 15.49 19.58 5.24
C ALA A 142 14.75 19.85 3.93
N LEU A 143 13.49 20.27 4.01
CA LEU A 143 12.69 20.68 2.86
C LEU A 143 12.92 22.14 2.43
N SER A 144 13.87 22.85 3.09
CA SER A 144 14.20 24.25 2.78
C SER A 144 12.97 25.18 2.79
N ALA A 145 12.05 24.96 3.74
CA ALA A 145 10.83 25.76 3.88
C ALA A 145 11.17 27.24 4.17
N ASN A 146 10.56 28.15 3.42
CA ASN A 146 10.66 29.57 3.74
C ASN A 146 9.86 29.90 5.04
N PRO A 147 10.11 31.02 5.73
CA PRO A 147 9.49 31.32 7.04
C PRO A 147 7.96 31.27 7.00
N ALA A 148 7.31 31.81 5.98
CA ALA A 148 5.86 31.89 5.87
C ALA A 148 5.21 30.50 5.64
N SER A 149 5.68 29.76 4.61
CA SER A 149 5.18 28.41 4.36
C SER A 149 5.59 27.42 5.44
N GLY A 150 6.74 27.62 6.09
CA GLY A 150 7.18 26.82 7.23
C GLY A 150 6.29 27.00 8.46
N ALA A 151 5.83 28.23 8.75
CA ALA A 151 4.87 28.51 9.82
C ALA A 151 3.50 27.85 9.54
N ALA A 152 3.00 27.99 8.30
CA ALA A 152 1.76 27.34 7.87
C ALA A 152 1.86 25.80 7.94
N ALA A 153 2.98 25.21 7.44
CA ALA A 153 3.24 23.78 7.55
C ALA A 153 3.27 23.31 9.01
N LYS A 154 3.92 24.04 9.89
CA LYS A 154 3.96 23.74 11.33
C LYS A 154 2.54 23.73 11.92
N THR A 155 1.71 24.75 11.63
CA THR A 155 0.33 24.85 12.10
C THR A 155 -0.49 23.63 11.67
N TYR A 156 -0.38 23.20 10.42
CA TYR A 156 -1.04 21.99 9.91
C TYR A 156 -0.54 20.73 10.60
N LEU A 157 0.79 20.56 10.70
CA LEU A 157 1.42 19.38 11.28
C LEU A 157 1.11 19.24 12.78
N ASP A 158 1.05 20.35 13.51
CA ASP A 158 0.74 20.35 14.95
C ASP A 158 -0.59 19.67 15.27
N VAL A 159 -1.56 19.79 14.40
CA VAL A 159 -2.87 19.12 14.51
C VAL A 159 -2.82 17.71 13.89
N ARG A 160 -2.25 17.59 12.71
CA ARG A 160 -2.27 16.35 11.90
C ARG A 160 -1.53 15.19 12.55
N PHE A 161 -0.47 15.46 13.34
CA PHE A 161 0.27 14.44 14.07
C PHE A 161 -0.60 13.65 15.09
N TRP A 162 -1.66 14.24 15.62
CA TRP A 162 -2.61 13.52 16.48
C TRP A 162 -3.39 12.43 15.73
N GLY A 163 -3.47 12.52 14.41
CA GLY A 163 -4.06 11.51 13.54
C GLY A 163 -3.12 10.39 13.12
N VAL A 164 -1.79 10.52 13.34
CA VAL A 164 -0.79 9.55 12.86
C VAL A 164 -1.01 8.16 13.48
N ILE A 165 -1.35 8.09 14.76
CA ILE A 165 -1.67 6.81 15.44
C ILE A 165 -2.84 6.13 14.72
N ALA A 166 -3.92 6.87 14.47
CA ALA A 166 -5.11 6.33 13.80
C ALA A 166 -4.80 5.90 12.36
N GLU A 167 -3.95 6.63 11.64
CA GLU A 167 -3.54 6.29 10.28
C GLU A 167 -2.76 4.98 10.22
N LEU A 168 -1.80 4.77 11.14
CA LEU A 168 -1.07 3.53 11.27
C LEU A 168 -1.99 2.34 11.68
N MET A 169 -2.96 2.59 12.57
CA MET A 169 -3.98 1.58 12.90
C MET A 169 -4.85 1.24 11.70
N ASN A 170 -5.23 2.22 10.88
CA ASN A 170 -5.98 1.99 9.65
C ASN A 170 -5.18 1.14 8.65
N PHE A 171 -3.85 1.30 8.52
CA PHE A 171 -3.02 0.40 7.71
C PHE A 171 -3.11 -1.06 8.20
N ALA A 172 -3.07 -1.28 9.51
CA ALA A 172 -3.22 -2.62 10.08
C ALA A 172 -4.60 -3.24 9.75
N PHE A 173 -5.70 -2.49 9.88
CA PHE A 173 -7.05 -2.94 9.54
C PHE A 173 -7.19 -3.25 8.05
N ILE A 174 -6.71 -2.37 7.19
CA ILE A 174 -6.76 -2.54 5.73
C ILE A 174 -6.06 -3.84 5.33
N GLY A 175 -4.84 -4.07 5.84
CA GLY A 175 -4.11 -5.30 5.60
C GLY A 175 -4.84 -6.53 6.14
N TRP A 176 -5.36 -6.45 7.36
CA TRP A 176 -6.09 -7.54 7.98
C TRP A 176 -7.36 -7.95 7.22
N PHE A 177 -8.16 -6.98 6.74
CA PHE A 177 -9.30 -7.25 5.87
C PHE A 177 -8.87 -7.81 4.51
N ALA A 178 -7.82 -7.25 3.90
CA ALA A 178 -7.29 -7.69 2.63
C ALA A 178 -6.86 -9.16 2.68
N GLY A 179 -6.05 -9.57 3.67
CA GLY A 179 -5.56 -10.95 3.80
C GLY A 179 -6.67 -11.99 3.96
N GLN A 180 -7.82 -11.59 4.46
CA GLN A 180 -9.00 -12.46 4.55
C GLN A 180 -9.89 -12.46 3.30
N GLY A 181 -9.53 -11.67 2.27
CA GLY A 181 -10.36 -11.47 1.08
C GLY A 181 -11.60 -10.60 1.33
N LYS A 182 -11.67 -9.92 2.49
CA LYS A 182 -12.79 -9.04 2.84
C LYS A 182 -12.58 -7.61 2.33
N THR A 183 -12.18 -7.47 1.08
CA THR A 183 -11.80 -6.21 0.45
C THR A 183 -12.94 -5.20 0.36
N ARG A 184 -14.21 -5.62 0.43
CA ARG A 184 -15.35 -4.72 0.57
C ARG A 184 -15.32 -3.92 1.89
N TYR A 185 -14.84 -4.51 2.99
CA TYR A 185 -14.68 -3.79 4.26
C TYR A 185 -13.58 -2.75 4.17
N MET A 186 -12.50 -3.06 3.45
CA MET A 186 -11.45 -2.10 3.11
C MET A 186 -12.03 -0.91 2.31
N LEU A 187 -12.86 -1.18 1.29
CA LEU A 187 -13.54 -0.13 0.52
C LEU A 187 -14.47 0.72 1.40
N TYR A 188 -15.26 0.10 2.27
CA TYR A 188 -16.14 0.84 3.17
C TYR A 188 -15.35 1.72 4.13
N GLN A 189 -14.26 1.21 4.69
CA GLN A 189 -13.40 1.97 5.59
C GLN A 189 -12.74 3.17 4.89
N GLN A 190 -12.09 2.96 3.75
CA GLN A 190 -11.40 4.00 3.01
C GLN A 190 -12.38 5.03 2.43
N GLY A 191 -13.48 4.56 1.87
CA GLY A 191 -14.54 5.44 1.35
C GLY A 191 -15.18 6.29 2.44
N PHE A 192 -15.41 5.71 3.63
CA PHE A 192 -15.94 6.44 4.78
C PHE A 192 -14.94 7.51 5.27
N ILE A 193 -13.65 7.15 5.41
CA ILE A 193 -12.62 8.11 5.81
C ILE A 193 -12.56 9.28 4.82
N ALA A 194 -12.53 9.00 3.51
CA ALA A 194 -12.46 10.04 2.50
C ALA A 194 -13.70 10.94 2.49
N LEU A 195 -14.90 10.35 2.52
CA LEU A 195 -16.14 11.10 2.54
C LEU A 195 -16.25 11.97 3.81
N LEU A 196 -15.99 11.40 4.97
CA LEU A 196 -16.04 12.12 6.24
C LEU A 196 -15.01 13.24 6.30
N ASN A 197 -13.78 12.99 5.81
CA ASN A 197 -12.77 14.03 5.70
C ASN A 197 -13.29 15.21 4.86
N ILE A 198 -13.81 14.95 3.66
CA ILE A 198 -14.34 16.00 2.77
C ILE A 198 -15.41 16.83 3.49
N VAL A 199 -16.39 16.17 4.11
CA VAL A 199 -17.47 16.84 4.84
C VAL A 199 -16.93 17.67 5.99
N LEU A 200 -16.03 17.12 6.79
CA LEU A 200 -15.44 17.81 7.94
C LEU A 200 -14.52 18.96 7.51
N THR A 201 -13.72 18.79 6.47
CA THR A 201 -12.86 19.83 5.92
C THR A 201 -13.74 21.03 5.47
N LEU A 202 -14.77 20.79 4.67
CA LEU A 202 -15.70 21.85 4.24
C LEU A 202 -16.39 22.53 5.43
N PHE A 203 -16.84 21.75 6.39
CA PHE A 203 -17.50 22.28 7.60
C PHE A 203 -16.55 23.16 8.43
N PHE A 204 -15.35 22.65 8.76
CA PHE A 204 -14.39 23.39 9.58
C PHE A 204 -13.83 24.63 8.89
N VAL A 205 -13.63 24.57 7.57
CA VAL A 205 -13.07 25.71 6.82
C VAL A 205 -14.13 26.78 6.56
N TYR A 206 -15.30 26.41 6.04
CA TYR A 206 -16.29 27.39 5.60
C TYR A 206 -17.29 27.79 6.68
N ALA A 207 -17.78 26.85 7.51
CA ALA A 207 -18.75 27.16 8.56
C ALA A 207 -18.05 27.66 9.84
N MET A 208 -16.97 27.00 10.28
CA MET A 208 -16.25 27.36 11.50
C MET A 208 -15.10 28.35 11.26
N LYS A 209 -14.70 28.59 10.01
CA LYS A 209 -13.64 29.52 9.59
C LYS A 209 -12.25 29.21 10.24
N LEU A 210 -11.96 27.94 10.47
CA LEU A 210 -10.71 27.49 11.12
C LEU A 210 -9.50 27.43 10.17
N GLY A 211 -9.68 27.78 8.88
CA GLY A 211 -8.61 27.80 7.91
C GLY A 211 -7.84 26.47 7.82
N LEU A 212 -6.52 26.56 7.77
CA LEU A 212 -5.64 25.38 7.62
C LEU A 212 -5.75 24.40 8.80
N VAL A 213 -6.02 24.89 10.02
CA VAL A 213 -6.29 24.05 11.18
C VAL A 213 -7.54 23.19 10.96
N GLY A 214 -8.57 23.75 10.31
CA GLY A 214 -9.80 23.05 9.98
C GLY A 214 -9.57 21.85 9.05
N VAL A 215 -8.74 22.01 8.04
CA VAL A 215 -8.36 20.90 7.12
C VAL A 215 -7.64 19.78 7.89
N ALA A 216 -6.66 20.15 8.73
CA ALA A 216 -5.91 19.19 9.54
C ALA A 216 -6.80 18.45 10.55
N LEU A 217 -7.77 19.15 11.18
CA LEU A 217 -8.75 18.55 12.10
C LEU A 217 -9.69 17.60 11.36
N GLY A 218 -10.21 17.99 10.19
CA GLY A 218 -11.07 17.15 9.36
C GLY A 218 -10.42 15.82 9.05
N THR A 219 -9.18 15.85 8.60
CA THR A 219 -8.39 14.65 8.31
C THR A 219 -8.12 13.81 9.57
N THR A 220 -7.74 14.47 10.67
CA THR A 220 -7.44 13.77 11.95
C THR A 220 -8.66 13.03 12.48
N ILE A 221 -9.82 13.70 12.52
CA ILE A 221 -11.09 13.12 12.99
C ILE A 221 -11.53 11.99 12.05
N ALA A 222 -11.40 12.18 10.73
CA ALA A 222 -11.76 11.15 9.76
C ALA A 222 -10.96 9.85 9.97
N PHE A 223 -9.65 9.93 10.21
CA PHE A 223 -8.83 8.73 10.49
C PHE A 223 -9.22 8.03 11.80
N TRP A 224 -9.49 8.77 12.88
CA TRP A 224 -9.97 8.17 14.13
C TRP A 224 -11.36 7.54 13.97
N SER A 225 -12.25 8.18 13.22
CA SER A 225 -13.56 7.62 12.88
C SER A 225 -13.44 6.36 12.03
N GLY A 226 -12.44 6.30 11.13
CA GLY A 226 -12.08 5.12 10.37
C GLY A 226 -11.66 3.94 11.24
N VAL A 227 -10.91 4.19 12.32
CA VAL A 227 -10.55 3.15 13.32
C VAL A 227 -11.80 2.62 14.02
N VAL A 228 -12.71 3.51 14.44
CA VAL A 228 -13.98 3.10 15.10
C VAL A 228 -14.83 2.25 14.15
N LEU A 229 -14.97 2.67 12.89
CA LEU A 229 -15.69 1.90 11.88
C LEU A 229 -15.03 0.54 11.65
N ALA A 230 -13.70 0.49 11.53
CA ALA A 230 -12.97 -0.75 11.31
C ALA A 230 -13.10 -1.73 12.48
N LEU A 231 -13.08 -1.24 13.72
CA LEU A 231 -13.37 -2.05 14.92
C LEU A 231 -14.79 -2.63 14.86
N TRP A 232 -15.78 -1.82 14.50
CA TRP A 232 -17.16 -2.27 14.35
C TRP A 232 -17.32 -3.34 13.26
N LEU A 233 -16.71 -3.12 12.08
CA LEU A 233 -16.69 -4.10 10.99
C LEU A 233 -15.98 -5.39 11.39
N SER A 234 -14.88 -5.32 12.14
CA SER A 234 -14.13 -6.47 12.64
C SER A 234 -14.97 -7.30 13.61
N ARG A 235 -15.67 -6.61 14.53
CA ARG A 235 -16.60 -7.24 15.45
C ARG A 235 -17.71 -8.01 14.72
N GLN A 236 -18.35 -7.36 13.73
CA GLN A 236 -19.40 -8.00 12.94
C GLN A 236 -18.86 -9.21 12.16
N HIS A 237 -17.68 -9.06 11.56
CA HIS A 237 -17.07 -10.12 10.77
C HIS A 237 -16.73 -11.37 11.59
N LEU A 238 -16.17 -11.19 12.78
CA LEU A 238 -15.78 -12.28 13.66
C LEU A 238 -16.93 -12.76 14.56
N GLN A 239 -18.07 -12.07 14.56
CA GLN A 239 -19.24 -12.33 15.43
C GLN A 239 -18.87 -12.34 16.91
N LEU A 240 -17.98 -11.44 17.34
CA LEU A 240 -17.48 -11.33 18.71
C LEU A 240 -18.26 -10.28 19.52
N SER A 241 -18.27 -10.44 20.85
CA SER A 241 -18.67 -9.38 21.76
C SER A 241 -17.61 -8.27 21.84
N TRP A 242 -17.97 -7.07 22.29
CA TRP A 242 -16.99 -6.01 22.51
C TRP A 242 -15.94 -6.40 23.56
N ALA A 243 -16.35 -7.11 24.61
CA ALA A 243 -15.44 -7.63 25.62
C ALA A 243 -14.41 -8.59 25.01
N ALA A 244 -14.85 -9.54 24.17
CA ALA A 244 -13.95 -10.49 23.49
C ALA A 244 -12.97 -9.80 22.53
N LEU A 245 -13.35 -8.68 21.94
CA LEU A 245 -12.48 -7.92 21.04
C LEU A 245 -11.35 -7.20 21.79
N LEU A 246 -11.58 -6.84 23.04
CA LEU A 246 -10.64 -6.13 23.91
C LEU A 246 -9.84 -7.09 24.81
N THR A 247 -10.33 -8.32 25.04
CA THR A 247 -9.58 -9.32 25.80
C THR A 247 -8.51 -9.96 24.93
N THR A 248 -7.30 -10.01 25.46
CA THR A 248 -6.15 -10.63 24.79
C THR A 248 -5.84 -11.96 25.47
N ASP A 249 -5.79 -13.02 24.69
CA ASP A 249 -5.29 -14.31 25.15
C ASP A 249 -3.76 -14.25 25.22
N ALA A 250 -3.19 -14.42 26.41
CA ALA A 250 -1.73 -14.34 26.62
C ALA A 250 -0.95 -15.35 25.75
N GLU A 251 -1.57 -16.48 25.40
CA GLU A 251 -0.99 -17.49 24.50
C GLU A 251 -0.68 -16.95 23.11
N TYR A 252 -1.42 -15.94 22.64
CA TYR A 252 -1.21 -15.34 21.33
C TYR A 252 -0.19 -14.20 21.33
N PHE A 253 0.20 -13.66 22.51
CA PHE A 253 1.21 -12.60 22.68
C PHE A 253 2.59 -13.14 23.09
N THR A 254 2.94 -14.35 22.64
CA THR A 254 4.27 -14.93 22.91
C THR A 254 5.39 -14.12 22.25
N LYS A 255 6.54 -14.08 22.92
CA LYS A 255 7.75 -13.38 22.44
C LYS A 255 8.13 -13.81 21.01
N SER A 256 7.99 -15.11 20.69
CA SER A 256 8.30 -15.63 19.35
C SER A 256 7.40 -15.06 18.25
N LYS A 257 6.09 -14.96 18.51
CA LYS A 257 5.11 -14.39 17.56
C LYS A 257 5.34 -12.88 17.36
N MET A 258 5.70 -12.15 18.43
CA MET A 258 6.07 -10.74 18.33
C MET A 258 7.37 -10.55 17.56
N LEU A 259 8.41 -11.33 17.83
CA LEU A 259 9.68 -11.26 17.09
C LEU A 259 9.51 -11.60 15.60
N ARG A 260 8.65 -12.58 15.27
CA ARG A 260 8.31 -12.89 13.87
C ARG A 260 7.65 -11.70 13.17
N LEU A 261 6.69 -11.04 13.84
CA LEU A 261 6.06 -9.82 13.32
C LEU A 261 7.10 -8.70 13.10
N PHE A 262 7.96 -8.46 14.09
CA PHE A 262 9.02 -7.45 13.97
C PHE A 262 10.01 -7.77 12.85
N SER A 263 10.42 -9.03 12.71
CA SER A 263 11.35 -9.43 11.64
C SER A 263 10.75 -9.22 10.26
N LEU A 264 9.50 -9.61 10.05
CA LEU A 264 8.80 -9.40 8.78
C LEU A 264 8.65 -7.91 8.49
N ASN A 265 8.23 -7.13 9.47
CA ASN A 265 8.07 -5.69 9.34
C ASN A 265 9.38 -4.97 8.99
N LYS A 266 10.49 -5.34 9.64
CA LYS A 266 11.82 -4.81 9.35
C LYS A 266 12.23 -5.09 7.88
N ASP A 267 12.00 -6.28 7.41
CA ASP A 267 12.38 -6.68 6.04
C ASP A 267 11.57 -5.90 4.98
N ILE A 268 10.26 -5.74 5.21
CA ILE A 268 9.41 -4.94 4.32
C ILE A 268 9.76 -3.45 4.41
N PHE A 269 10.10 -2.95 5.61
CA PHE A 269 10.58 -1.58 5.80
C PHE A 269 11.84 -1.30 4.97
N ILE A 270 12.86 -2.17 5.05
CA ILE A 270 14.11 -2.01 4.28
C ILE A 270 13.81 -1.98 2.78
N ARG A 271 12.97 -2.92 2.30
CA ARG A 271 12.53 -2.94 0.89
C ARG A 271 11.86 -1.64 0.48
N THR A 272 10.95 -1.12 1.30
CA THR A 272 10.22 0.12 1.00
C THR A 272 11.15 1.33 0.99
N LEU A 273 12.09 1.40 1.94
CA LEU A 273 13.10 2.45 1.97
C LEU A 273 13.97 2.44 0.71
N ILE A 274 14.44 1.27 0.28
CA ILE A 274 15.23 1.14 -0.96
C ILE A 274 14.43 1.63 -2.17
N LEU A 275 13.15 1.25 -2.27
CA LEU A 275 12.29 1.68 -3.37
C LEU A 275 12.09 3.21 -3.36
N THR A 276 11.82 3.80 -2.20
CA THR A 276 11.66 5.24 -2.03
C THR A 276 12.94 5.99 -2.41
N LEU A 277 14.10 5.52 -1.96
CA LEU A 277 15.39 6.10 -2.31
C LEU A 277 15.69 6.00 -3.82
N SER A 278 15.24 4.92 -4.47
CA SER A 278 15.42 4.75 -5.92
C SER A 278 14.59 5.75 -6.73
N PHE A 279 13.34 6.03 -6.32
CA PHE A 279 12.53 7.07 -6.96
C PHE A 279 13.04 8.49 -6.62
N ALA A 280 13.52 8.72 -5.40
CA ALA A 280 14.20 9.97 -5.04
C ALA A 280 15.45 10.20 -5.90
N TRP A 281 16.21 9.15 -6.22
CA TRP A 281 17.34 9.20 -7.13
C TRP A 281 16.92 9.62 -8.54
N VAL A 282 15.85 9.03 -9.10
CA VAL A 282 15.28 9.42 -10.40
C VAL A 282 14.89 10.90 -10.41
N THR A 283 14.25 11.38 -9.34
CA THR A 283 13.89 12.79 -9.18
C THR A 283 15.13 13.69 -9.13
N LYS A 284 16.19 13.26 -8.44
CA LYS A 284 17.47 13.98 -8.39
C LYS A 284 18.10 14.10 -9.80
N LEU A 285 18.11 13.02 -10.57
CA LEU A 285 18.61 13.06 -11.95
C LEU A 285 17.78 14.01 -12.83
N SER A 286 16.46 14.03 -12.62
CA SER A 286 15.57 14.97 -13.31
C SER A 286 15.88 16.43 -12.94
N ALA A 287 16.12 16.71 -11.66
CA ALA A 287 16.49 18.06 -11.19
C ALA A 287 17.84 18.51 -11.75
N GLN A 288 18.82 17.63 -11.86
CA GLN A 288 20.12 17.92 -12.47
C GLN A 288 20.04 18.25 -13.96
N SER A 289 18.98 17.79 -14.63
CA SER A 289 18.72 18.08 -16.06
C SER A 289 18.01 19.42 -16.29
N GLY A 290 17.66 20.15 -15.22
CA GLY A 290 17.00 21.44 -15.25
C GLY A 290 15.51 21.41 -14.96
N ASP A 291 14.94 22.58 -14.65
CA ASP A 291 13.57 22.73 -14.17
C ASP A 291 12.52 22.25 -15.18
N LEU A 292 12.77 22.42 -16.46
CA LEU A 292 11.88 21.96 -17.53
C LEU A 292 11.74 20.43 -17.52
N VAL A 293 12.85 19.71 -17.39
CA VAL A 293 12.88 18.24 -17.33
C VAL A 293 12.24 17.75 -16.03
N LEU A 294 12.53 18.40 -14.91
CA LEU A 294 11.94 18.08 -13.62
C LEU A 294 10.41 18.21 -13.66
N ALA A 295 9.89 19.31 -14.20
CA ALA A 295 8.46 19.55 -14.34
C ALA A 295 7.78 18.52 -15.26
N ALA A 296 8.37 18.25 -16.43
CA ALA A 296 7.85 17.26 -17.37
C ALA A 296 7.83 15.84 -16.74
N ASN A 297 8.90 15.43 -16.06
CA ASN A 297 8.98 14.13 -15.41
C ASN A 297 8.01 14.02 -14.23
N ALA A 298 7.77 15.10 -13.47
CA ALA A 298 6.77 15.09 -12.40
C ALA A 298 5.37 14.79 -12.93
N ILE A 299 4.96 15.39 -14.05
CA ILE A 299 3.67 15.13 -14.71
C ILE A 299 3.59 13.67 -15.19
N LEU A 300 4.61 13.18 -15.87
CA LEU A 300 4.61 11.83 -16.44
C LEU A 300 4.73 10.74 -15.35
N LEU A 301 5.47 10.96 -14.25
CA LEU A 301 5.55 10.04 -13.12
C LEU A 301 4.22 9.92 -12.35
N GLN A 302 3.34 10.91 -12.45
CA GLN A 302 1.98 10.80 -11.89
C GLN A 302 1.17 9.68 -12.56
N VAL A 303 1.42 9.40 -13.84
CA VAL A 303 0.83 8.26 -14.57
C VAL A 303 1.21 6.93 -13.90
N LEU A 304 2.47 6.80 -13.47
CA LEU A 304 2.91 5.62 -12.70
C LEU A 304 2.15 5.50 -11.38
N SER A 305 2.02 6.60 -10.64
CA SER A 305 1.34 6.59 -9.34
C SER A 305 -0.14 6.19 -9.47
N ILE A 306 -0.86 6.75 -10.44
CA ILE A 306 -2.27 6.40 -10.70
C ILE A 306 -2.39 4.93 -11.13
N SER A 307 -1.50 4.47 -12.01
CA SER A 307 -1.49 3.08 -12.46
C SER A 307 -1.16 2.12 -11.34
N ALA A 308 -0.26 2.48 -10.43
CA ALA A 308 0.10 1.68 -9.26
C ALA A 308 -1.12 1.39 -8.38
N PHE A 309 -1.99 2.38 -8.11
CA PHE A 309 -3.21 2.17 -7.32
C PHE A 309 -4.15 1.14 -7.93
N ALA A 310 -4.24 1.08 -9.26
CA ALA A 310 -5.03 0.06 -9.95
C ALA A 310 -4.34 -1.31 -9.92
N LEU A 311 -3.02 -1.38 -10.17
CA LEU A 311 -2.25 -2.62 -10.16
C LEU A 311 -2.17 -3.23 -8.76
N ASP A 312 -2.16 -2.42 -7.70
CA ASP A 312 -2.22 -2.88 -6.31
C ASP A 312 -3.49 -3.70 -6.02
N GLY A 313 -4.61 -3.40 -6.67
CA GLY A 313 -5.83 -4.20 -6.53
C GLY A 313 -5.62 -5.66 -6.90
N VAL A 314 -4.92 -5.93 -7.99
CA VAL A 314 -4.63 -7.31 -8.41
C VAL A 314 -3.48 -7.90 -7.60
N ALA A 315 -2.50 -7.09 -7.19
CA ALA A 315 -1.44 -7.52 -6.28
C ALA A 315 -2.01 -8.03 -4.95
N VAL A 316 -2.98 -7.33 -4.37
CA VAL A 316 -3.70 -7.76 -3.15
C VAL A 316 -4.49 -9.06 -3.38
N SER A 317 -5.10 -9.24 -4.57
CA SER A 317 -5.75 -10.51 -4.90
C SER A 317 -4.76 -11.67 -4.95
N ALA A 318 -3.58 -11.45 -5.55
CA ALA A 318 -2.50 -12.42 -5.58
C ALA A 318 -1.99 -12.73 -4.16
N GLU A 319 -1.76 -11.69 -3.35
CA GLU A 319 -1.34 -11.78 -1.95
C GLU A 319 -2.30 -12.64 -1.11
N THR A 320 -3.58 -12.29 -1.14
CA THR A 320 -4.62 -12.98 -0.38
C THR A 320 -4.71 -14.46 -0.74
N LEU A 321 -4.85 -14.76 -2.03
CA LEU A 321 -5.11 -16.13 -2.48
C LEU A 321 -3.86 -17.00 -2.38
N THR A 322 -2.67 -16.47 -2.67
CA THR A 322 -1.42 -17.22 -2.52
C THR A 322 -1.08 -17.44 -1.05
N GLY A 323 -1.36 -16.47 -0.18
CA GLY A 323 -1.21 -16.61 1.26
C GLY A 323 -2.11 -17.70 1.84
N GLN A 324 -3.38 -17.75 1.43
CA GLN A 324 -4.31 -18.81 1.83
C GLN A 324 -3.86 -20.19 1.33
N ALA A 325 -3.37 -20.29 0.09
CA ALA A 325 -2.87 -21.54 -0.47
C ALA A 325 -1.61 -22.02 0.25
N ALA A 326 -0.70 -21.10 0.56
CA ALA A 326 0.52 -21.38 1.33
C ALA A 326 0.19 -21.82 2.75
N GLY A 327 -0.76 -21.15 3.42
CA GLY A 327 -1.24 -21.54 4.74
C GLY A 327 -1.81 -22.96 4.79
N ARG A 328 -2.50 -23.38 3.72
CA ARG A 328 -3.00 -24.76 3.56
C ARG A 328 -1.94 -25.76 3.12
N ARG A 329 -0.73 -25.30 2.74
CA ARG A 329 0.31 -26.10 2.05
C ARG A 329 -0.19 -26.72 0.74
N ASP A 330 -1.20 -26.11 0.10
CA ASP A 330 -1.75 -26.56 -1.19
C ASP A 330 -0.97 -25.90 -2.36
N TRP A 331 0.21 -26.43 -2.63
CA TRP A 331 1.12 -25.91 -3.66
C TRP A 331 0.58 -26.08 -5.07
N ARG A 332 -0.31 -27.06 -5.29
CA ARG A 332 -0.98 -27.23 -6.58
C ARG A 332 -1.93 -26.05 -6.87
N ARG A 333 -2.76 -25.69 -5.91
CA ARG A 333 -3.64 -24.51 -6.02
C ARG A 333 -2.84 -23.23 -6.05
N PHE A 334 -1.78 -23.12 -5.25
CA PHE A 334 -0.85 -21.99 -5.31
C PHE A 334 -0.38 -21.74 -6.75
N ALA A 335 0.10 -22.76 -7.47
CA ALA A 335 0.56 -22.61 -8.86
C ALA A 335 -0.56 -22.15 -9.81
N ILE A 336 -1.79 -22.65 -9.62
CA ILE A 336 -2.97 -22.22 -10.39
C ILE A 336 -3.29 -20.75 -10.12
N ILE A 337 -3.27 -20.32 -8.84
CA ILE A 337 -3.53 -18.95 -8.41
C ILE A 337 -2.48 -18.02 -9.02
N VAL A 338 -1.20 -18.35 -8.90
CA VAL A 338 -0.10 -17.59 -9.50
C VAL A 338 -0.35 -17.37 -11.00
N LYS A 339 -0.67 -18.43 -11.74
CA LYS A 339 -0.96 -18.32 -13.18
C LYS A 339 -2.17 -17.42 -13.46
N ARG A 340 -3.29 -17.62 -12.75
CA ARG A 340 -4.54 -16.89 -13.02
C ARG A 340 -4.47 -15.43 -12.60
N THR A 341 -3.89 -15.12 -11.45
CA THR A 341 -3.68 -13.73 -11.02
C THR A 341 -2.69 -13.02 -11.95
N GLY A 342 -1.66 -13.72 -12.44
CA GLY A 342 -0.77 -13.18 -13.47
C GLY A 342 -1.52 -12.79 -14.75
N ILE A 343 -2.38 -13.67 -15.28
CA ILE A 343 -3.20 -13.36 -16.46
C ILE A 343 -4.08 -12.12 -16.22
N VAL A 344 -4.79 -12.06 -15.09
CA VAL A 344 -5.63 -10.91 -14.74
C VAL A 344 -4.80 -9.63 -14.62
N SER A 345 -3.60 -9.72 -14.02
CA SER A 345 -2.69 -8.58 -13.89
C SER A 345 -2.26 -8.02 -15.25
N TYR A 346 -1.82 -8.89 -16.17
CA TYR A 346 -1.37 -8.45 -17.49
C TYR A 346 -2.53 -7.94 -18.36
N VAL A 347 -3.73 -8.52 -18.26
CA VAL A 347 -4.93 -8.01 -18.94
C VAL A 347 -5.28 -6.61 -18.41
N LEU A 348 -5.26 -6.42 -17.09
CA LEU A 348 -5.50 -5.09 -16.50
C LEU A 348 -4.43 -4.09 -16.94
N ALA A 349 -3.16 -4.47 -16.96
CA ALA A 349 -2.07 -3.60 -17.38
C ALA A 349 -2.21 -3.18 -18.85
N LEU A 350 -2.64 -4.09 -19.72
CA LEU A 350 -2.92 -3.79 -21.12
C LEU A 350 -4.07 -2.79 -21.24
N LEU A 351 -5.16 -3.00 -20.49
CA LEU A 351 -6.29 -2.06 -20.46
C LEU A 351 -5.88 -0.69 -19.95
N LEU A 352 -5.08 -0.62 -18.88
CA LEU A 352 -4.57 0.65 -18.34
C LEU A 352 -3.67 1.36 -19.35
N SER A 353 -2.77 0.64 -20.03
CA SER A 353 -1.92 1.25 -21.07
C SER A 353 -2.74 1.76 -22.25
N LEU A 354 -3.80 1.05 -22.63
CA LEU A 354 -4.74 1.51 -23.67
C LEU A 354 -5.52 2.75 -23.23
N ILE A 355 -6.01 2.76 -21.97
CA ILE A 355 -6.67 3.94 -21.40
C ILE A 355 -5.73 5.14 -21.40
N TRP A 356 -4.49 4.97 -20.98
CA TRP A 356 -3.49 6.02 -21.00
C TRP A 356 -3.16 6.49 -22.42
N TRP A 357 -3.07 5.57 -23.37
CA TRP A 357 -2.83 5.94 -24.78
C TRP A 357 -3.94 6.84 -25.33
N LEU A 358 -5.21 6.56 -24.99
CA LEU A 358 -6.35 7.38 -25.40
C LEU A 358 -6.46 8.69 -24.61
N ALA A 359 -6.22 8.64 -23.30
CA ALA A 359 -6.42 9.79 -22.40
C ALA A 359 -5.22 10.74 -22.35
N MET A 360 -4.03 10.32 -22.77
CA MET A 360 -2.79 11.07 -22.58
C MET A 360 -2.83 12.49 -23.16
N PRO A 361 -3.34 12.73 -24.39
CA PRO A 361 -3.37 14.09 -24.94
C PRO A 361 -4.20 15.05 -24.08
N THR A 362 -5.36 14.59 -23.61
CA THR A 362 -6.24 15.39 -22.74
C THR A 362 -5.62 15.57 -21.35
N TYR A 363 -5.04 14.50 -20.78
CA TYR A 363 -4.34 14.56 -19.51
C TYR A 363 -3.22 15.59 -19.49
N LEU A 364 -2.35 15.60 -20.51
CA LEU A 364 -1.24 16.54 -20.58
C LEU A 364 -1.71 17.99 -20.70
N GLN A 365 -2.76 18.26 -21.46
CA GLN A 365 -3.36 19.60 -21.58
C GLN A 365 -4.00 20.08 -20.28
N MET A 366 -4.54 19.17 -19.47
CA MET A 366 -5.08 19.50 -18.16
C MET A 366 -3.98 19.77 -17.12
N MET A 367 -2.80 19.14 -17.28
CA MET A 367 -1.72 19.23 -16.30
C MET A 367 -0.88 20.50 -16.43
N THR A 368 -0.73 21.04 -17.64
CA THR A 368 0.11 22.23 -17.86
C THR A 368 -0.29 23.03 -19.07
N ASN A 369 -0.24 24.36 -18.95
CA ASN A 369 -0.38 25.33 -20.05
C ASN A 369 1.01 25.87 -20.50
N ILE A 370 2.10 25.41 -19.90
CA ILE A 370 3.46 25.85 -20.22
C ILE A 370 3.92 25.07 -21.46
N GLU A 371 3.91 25.73 -22.62
CA GLU A 371 4.18 25.10 -23.91
C GLU A 371 5.49 24.28 -23.95
N PRO A 372 6.65 24.80 -23.49
CA PRO A 372 7.88 24.00 -23.44
C PRO A 372 7.78 22.70 -22.62
N VAL A 373 7.05 22.72 -21.49
CA VAL A 373 6.80 21.52 -20.66
C VAL A 373 5.88 20.56 -21.41
N LEU A 374 4.82 21.09 -22.04
CA LEU A 374 3.87 20.30 -22.80
C LEU A 374 4.53 19.59 -23.99
N MET A 375 5.39 20.29 -24.73
CA MET A 375 6.15 19.68 -25.84
C MET A 375 7.07 18.57 -25.35
N LEU A 376 7.77 18.79 -24.25
CA LEU A 376 8.66 17.79 -23.67
C LEU A 376 7.90 16.57 -23.15
N THR A 377 6.76 16.77 -22.47
CA THR A 377 5.92 15.66 -22.01
C THR A 377 5.37 14.83 -23.18
N ARG A 378 4.94 15.46 -24.27
CA ARG A 378 4.50 14.77 -25.50
C ARG A 378 5.59 13.92 -26.12
N GLN A 379 6.83 14.40 -26.14
CA GLN A 379 7.98 13.65 -26.66
C GLN A 379 8.22 12.34 -25.87
N TYR A 380 8.04 12.38 -24.55
CA TYR A 380 8.33 11.24 -23.66
C TYR A 380 7.10 10.47 -23.16
N GLN A 381 5.88 10.86 -23.57
CA GLN A 381 4.63 10.24 -23.09
C GLN A 381 4.57 8.72 -23.30
N ASN A 382 5.17 8.18 -24.36
CA ASN A 382 5.13 6.74 -24.65
C ASN A 382 5.83 5.92 -23.57
N TYR A 383 6.87 6.46 -22.93
CA TYR A 383 7.50 5.81 -21.78
C TYR A 383 6.53 5.68 -20.61
N ALA A 384 5.72 6.70 -20.35
CA ALA A 384 4.72 6.71 -19.29
C ALA A 384 3.52 5.81 -19.62
N ILE A 385 3.03 5.82 -20.87
CA ILE A 385 1.93 4.97 -21.34
C ILE A 385 2.22 3.48 -21.15
N LEU A 386 3.47 3.05 -21.33
CA LEU A 386 3.89 1.67 -21.20
C LEU A 386 4.20 1.24 -19.77
N LEU A 387 4.23 2.16 -18.79
CA LEU A 387 4.54 1.85 -17.40
C LEU A 387 3.65 0.76 -16.79
N PRO A 388 2.32 0.72 -17.01
CA PRO A 388 1.49 -0.36 -16.48
C PRO A 388 1.95 -1.74 -16.98
N LEU A 389 2.26 -1.88 -18.26
CA LEU A 389 2.71 -3.15 -18.85
C LEU A 389 4.08 -3.58 -18.35
N ILE A 390 5.02 -2.65 -18.21
CA ILE A 390 6.37 -2.94 -17.74
C ILE A 390 6.38 -3.21 -16.24
N GLY A 391 5.56 -2.47 -15.48
CA GLY A 391 5.54 -2.54 -14.02
C GLY A 391 4.72 -3.69 -13.46
N VAL A 392 3.72 -4.18 -14.17
CA VAL A 392 2.75 -5.15 -13.64
C VAL A 392 3.40 -6.38 -13.02
N GLY A 393 4.46 -6.91 -13.64
CA GLY A 393 5.16 -8.08 -13.13
C GLY A 393 5.78 -7.84 -11.75
N ALA A 394 6.29 -6.63 -11.49
CA ALA A 394 6.84 -6.27 -10.19
C ALA A 394 5.75 -6.20 -9.11
N TYR A 395 4.62 -5.54 -9.38
CA TYR A 395 3.49 -5.45 -8.45
C TYR A 395 2.86 -6.81 -8.15
N TRP A 396 2.62 -7.61 -9.19
CA TRP A 396 2.05 -8.94 -9.05
C TRP A 396 2.95 -9.88 -8.24
N LEU A 397 4.28 -9.89 -8.50
CA LEU A 397 5.22 -10.70 -7.74
C LEU A 397 5.35 -10.22 -6.29
N ASP A 398 5.40 -8.91 -6.04
CA ASP A 398 5.38 -8.38 -4.68
C ASP A 398 4.17 -8.93 -3.90
N GLY A 399 2.97 -8.91 -4.50
CA GLY A 399 1.77 -9.48 -3.88
C GLY A 399 1.94 -10.96 -3.52
N ILE A 400 2.49 -11.79 -4.41
CA ILE A 400 2.75 -13.20 -4.13
C ILE A 400 3.68 -13.36 -2.93
N PHE A 401 4.79 -12.62 -2.89
CA PHE A 401 5.78 -12.75 -1.81
C PHE A 401 5.29 -12.15 -0.48
N PHE A 402 4.42 -11.13 -0.51
CA PHE A 402 3.72 -10.67 0.70
C PHE A 402 2.77 -11.75 1.23
N GLY A 403 2.00 -12.41 0.38
CA GLY A 403 1.14 -13.52 0.76
C GLY A 403 1.92 -14.70 1.36
N LEU A 404 3.12 -14.98 0.83
CA LEU A 404 4.03 -15.97 1.40
C LEU A 404 4.69 -15.53 2.72
N THR A 405 4.50 -14.27 3.15
CA THR A 405 5.24 -13.65 4.26
C THR A 405 6.77 -13.78 4.14
N ALA A 406 7.26 -13.76 2.89
CA ALA A 406 8.67 -14.00 2.54
C ALA A 406 9.51 -12.72 2.68
N GLY A 407 9.48 -12.08 3.85
CA GLY A 407 10.12 -10.78 4.10
C GLY A 407 11.62 -10.78 3.75
N SER A 408 12.36 -11.80 4.17
CA SER A 408 13.80 -11.91 3.87
C SER A 408 14.09 -12.00 2.37
N VAL A 409 13.24 -12.70 1.61
CA VAL A 409 13.36 -12.79 0.15
C VAL A 409 13.10 -11.42 -0.48
N ILE A 410 12.05 -10.73 -0.06
CA ILE A 410 11.68 -9.39 -0.54
C ILE A 410 12.81 -8.39 -0.28
N ARG A 411 13.36 -8.38 0.95
CA ARG A 411 14.51 -7.54 1.32
C ARG A 411 15.74 -7.85 0.47
N ASN A 412 16.13 -9.13 0.38
CA ASN A 412 17.31 -9.52 -0.37
C ASN A 412 17.16 -9.20 -1.86
N ALA A 413 15.98 -9.44 -2.43
CA ALA A 413 15.67 -9.03 -3.79
C ALA A 413 15.83 -7.52 -3.97
N ALA A 414 15.35 -6.71 -3.00
CA ALA A 414 15.48 -5.26 -3.04
C ALA A 414 16.96 -4.82 -3.03
N LEU A 415 17.77 -5.41 -2.18
CA LEU A 415 19.20 -5.13 -2.15
C LEU A 415 19.91 -5.50 -3.48
N ILE A 416 19.56 -6.65 -4.05
CA ILE A 416 20.17 -7.12 -5.32
C ILE A 416 19.79 -6.17 -6.47
N TRP A 417 18.48 -5.91 -6.68
CA TRP A 417 18.09 -5.05 -7.80
C TRP A 417 18.57 -3.61 -7.61
N ALA A 418 18.63 -3.09 -6.37
CA ALA A 418 19.15 -1.75 -6.11
C ALA A 418 20.66 -1.63 -6.41
N ALA A 419 21.44 -2.63 -6.01
CA ALA A 419 22.88 -2.68 -6.33
C ALA A 419 23.16 -2.64 -7.84
N ILE A 420 22.26 -3.21 -8.65
CA ILE A 420 22.34 -3.19 -10.11
C ILE A 420 21.78 -1.86 -10.67
N PHE A 421 20.68 -1.39 -10.10
CA PHE A 421 19.96 -0.22 -10.58
C PHE A 421 20.78 1.07 -10.49
N PHE A 422 21.39 1.39 -9.34
CA PHE A 422 22.06 2.69 -9.16
C PHE A 422 23.21 2.92 -10.16
N PRO A 423 24.13 1.96 -10.39
CA PRO A 423 25.17 2.13 -11.40
C PRO A 423 24.60 2.23 -12.83
N ILE A 424 23.65 1.37 -13.18
CA ILE A 424 23.04 1.35 -14.52
C ILE A 424 22.29 2.67 -14.78
N SER A 425 21.51 3.15 -13.81
CA SER A 425 20.75 4.41 -13.95
C SER A 425 21.67 5.60 -14.15
N TRP A 426 22.82 5.64 -13.46
CA TRP A 426 23.81 6.68 -13.64
C TRP A 426 24.42 6.63 -15.03
N LEU A 427 24.82 5.48 -15.53
CA LEU A 427 25.38 5.29 -16.88
C LEU A 427 24.35 5.65 -17.96
N LEU A 428 23.10 5.22 -17.81
CA LEU A 428 22.03 5.56 -18.76
C LEU A 428 21.78 7.07 -18.79
N TYR A 429 21.81 7.72 -17.63
CA TYR A 429 21.66 9.17 -17.54
C TYR A 429 22.79 9.91 -18.25
N GLN A 430 24.05 9.48 -18.04
CA GLN A 430 25.24 10.09 -18.67
C GLN A 430 25.21 9.95 -20.21
N GLN A 431 24.71 8.83 -20.72
CA GLN A 431 24.71 8.58 -22.17
C GLN A 431 23.50 9.14 -22.89
N TYR A 432 22.33 9.12 -22.25
CA TYR A 432 21.06 9.40 -22.93
C TYR A 432 20.23 10.51 -22.30
N ALA A 433 20.77 11.23 -21.30
CA ALA A 433 20.10 12.33 -20.61
C ALA A 433 18.66 11.97 -20.18
N MET A 434 17.64 12.71 -20.61
CA MET A 434 16.25 12.48 -20.24
C MET A 434 15.72 11.09 -20.66
N THR A 435 16.11 10.58 -21.82
CA THR A 435 15.80 9.20 -22.22
C THR A 435 16.38 8.20 -21.23
N GLY A 436 17.61 8.43 -20.73
CA GLY A 436 18.26 7.62 -19.71
C GLY A 436 17.50 7.63 -18.38
N ILE A 437 16.86 8.73 -18.01
CA ILE A 437 15.98 8.78 -16.81
C ILE A 437 14.79 7.83 -16.98
N TRP A 438 14.12 7.86 -18.13
CA TRP A 438 12.97 6.99 -18.41
C TRP A 438 13.34 5.52 -18.50
N LEU A 439 14.47 5.20 -19.12
CA LEU A 439 15.03 3.85 -19.13
C LEU A 439 15.38 3.39 -17.70
N SER A 440 15.80 4.29 -16.82
CA SER A 440 16.05 4.00 -15.41
C SER A 440 14.77 3.66 -14.67
N VAL A 441 13.65 4.35 -14.92
CA VAL A 441 12.33 4.02 -14.35
C VAL A 441 11.89 2.62 -14.81
N TRP A 442 12.05 2.29 -16.09
CA TRP A 442 11.77 0.94 -16.59
C TRP A 442 12.69 -0.10 -15.96
N CYS A 443 13.97 0.24 -15.79
CA CYS A 443 14.96 -0.65 -15.18
C CYS A 443 14.59 -1.05 -13.75
N ILE A 444 14.10 -0.12 -12.91
CA ILE A 444 13.59 -0.46 -11.56
C ILE A 444 12.53 -1.55 -11.65
N LEU A 445 11.51 -1.34 -12.50
CA LEU A 445 10.35 -2.22 -12.61
C LEU A 445 10.74 -3.60 -13.16
N ILE A 446 11.59 -3.62 -14.19
CA ILE A 446 12.08 -4.86 -14.80
C ILE A 446 12.98 -5.64 -13.85
N LEU A 447 13.94 -4.99 -13.19
CA LEU A 447 14.84 -5.66 -12.25
C LEU A 447 14.07 -6.25 -11.06
N ARG A 448 13.09 -5.54 -10.51
CA ARG A 448 12.22 -6.05 -9.45
C ARG A 448 11.51 -7.33 -9.91
N MET A 449 10.90 -7.29 -11.11
CA MET A 449 10.22 -8.45 -11.68
C MET A 449 11.19 -9.62 -11.90
N LEU A 450 12.36 -9.37 -12.48
CA LEU A 450 13.33 -10.43 -12.81
C LEU A 450 13.88 -11.10 -11.56
N VAL A 451 14.31 -10.33 -10.55
CA VAL A 451 14.91 -10.90 -9.35
C VAL A 451 13.88 -11.73 -8.57
N LEU A 452 12.66 -11.20 -8.33
CA LEU A 452 11.60 -11.97 -7.67
C LEU A 452 11.15 -13.17 -8.53
N GLY A 453 11.07 -12.99 -9.84
CA GLY A 453 10.74 -14.06 -10.78
C GLY A 453 11.73 -15.22 -10.73
N ILE A 454 13.04 -14.94 -10.58
CA ILE A 454 14.08 -15.96 -10.41
C ILE A 454 13.86 -16.76 -9.10
N TYR A 455 13.52 -16.09 -7.99
CA TYR A 455 13.20 -16.77 -6.73
C TYR A 455 11.99 -17.71 -6.89
N LEU A 456 10.92 -17.23 -7.51
CA LEU A 456 9.71 -18.02 -7.74
C LEU A 456 9.97 -19.19 -8.70
N TYR A 457 10.74 -18.97 -9.77
CA TYR A 457 11.10 -20.00 -10.74
C TYR A 457 11.96 -21.12 -10.08
N ARG A 458 12.96 -20.74 -9.28
CA ARG A 458 13.78 -21.71 -8.54
C ARG A 458 12.94 -22.55 -7.59
N ALA A 459 12.05 -21.95 -6.80
CA ALA A 459 11.16 -22.66 -5.91
C ALA A 459 10.24 -23.65 -6.65
N ARG A 460 9.74 -23.25 -7.82
CA ARG A 460 8.93 -24.12 -8.68
C ARG A 460 9.74 -25.31 -9.22
N ARG A 461 10.97 -25.07 -9.64
CA ARG A 461 11.84 -26.12 -10.22
C ARG A 461 12.28 -27.15 -9.18
N THR A 462 12.53 -26.73 -7.96
CA THR A 462 12.90 -27.62 -6.84
C THR A 462 11.70 -28.33 -6.22
N GLY A 463 10.48 -27.97 -6.62
CA GLY A 463 9.25 -28.49 -6.02
C GLY A 463 9.01 -28.06 -4.56
N SER A 464 9.87 -27.20 -4.02
CA SER A 464 9.88 -26.80 -2.62
C SER A 464 9.60 -25.31 -2.49
N TYR A 465 8.32 -24.94 -2.52
CA TYR A 465 7.89 -23.56 -2.22
C TYR A 465 8.12 -23.19 -0.74
N GLU A 466 8.37 -24.18 0.12
CA GLU A 466 8.70 -23.96 1.53
C GLU A 466 10.02 -23.17 1.71
N ILE A 467 10.94 -23.26 0.74
CA ILE A 467 12.18 -22.46 0.72
C ILE A 467 11.89 -20.93 0.68
N LEU A 468 10.71 -20.54 0.20
CA LEU A 468 10.29 -19.15 0.14
C LEU A 468 9.68 -18.65 1.46
N GLN A 469 9.34 -19.56 2.37
CA GLN A 469 8.84 -19.21 3.70
C GLN A 469 10.01 -19.15 4.68
N PRO A 470 10.25 -18.02 5.37
CA PRO A 470 11.25 -17.98 6.41
C PRO A 470 10.79 -18.89 7.55
N ASN A 471 11.58 -19.93 7.81
CA ASN A 471 11.49 -20.86 8.95
C ASN A 471 10.13 -20.90 9.64
N SER A 472 9.27 -21.82 9.23
CA SER A 472 8.07 -22.22 9.94
C SER A 472 8.43 -22.94 11.24
#